data_c472e7dc1910734e3ab2fb69f44b5925
#
_entry.id   c472e7dc1910734e3ab2fb69f44b5925
#
_cell.length_a   1.000
_cell.length_b   1.000
_cell.length_c   1.000
_cell.angle_alpha   90.00
_cell.angle_beta   90.00
_cell.angle_gamma   90.00
#
_symmetry.space_group_name_H-M   'P 1'
#
loop_
_entity.id
_entity.type
_entity.pdbx_description
1 polymer ?
#
loop_
_entity_poly.entity_id
_entity_poly.type
_entity_poly.pdbx_seq_one_letter_code
_entity_poly.pdbx_strand_id
1 'polypeptide(L)'
;DVPEPVAGPGELLVRVHAAAVNYPDVLIIEDKYQFKPPRPFAPGGEVAGEVEAIGDGVEGWKAGNRVIAVPGWGGMAEKIVIPAKSAIPLPGERSFTDGAALLLTYATSIHALYDRGRLEAGQTLLALGAAGGVGLAAVELGKAKGARVVAAVSSDEKAAAAKQAGADETIVYPHGPFDRDGQKSLAQLFKDAVGPEGAHVIYDPVGGDYTEPALRCIAWEGRYLVVGFPAGIPRLPLNLTLLKSCDVCGVFWGAFAARDPKANAAHVAELFRLWDEGRISPRVSATYPLERGGEAIAAMAARQVIGKLVVTID
;
A
#
# COMPACT_ATOMS: atom_id res chain seq x y z
N ASP A 1 26.62 -13.80 -5.18
CA ASP A 1 26.14 -15.10 -4.66
C ASP A 1 26.29 -15.11 -3.15
N VAL A 2 25.29 -15.63 -2.46
CA VAL A 2 25.27 -15.80 -1.01
C VAL A 2 25.04 -17.28 -0.69
N PRO A 3 25.40 -17.77 0.52
CA PRO A 3 25.08 -19.13 0.93
C PRO A 3 23.57 -19.40 0.86
N GLU A 4 23.20 -20.61 0.47
CA GLU A 4 21.81 -21.02 0.41
C GLU A 4 21.19 -21.00 1.82
N PRO A 5 20.05 -20.32 2.02
CA PRO A 5 19.43 -20.25 3.34
C PRO A 5 18.77 -21.58 3.72
N VAL A 6 18.73 -21.88 5.02
CA VAL A 6 18.12 -23.11 5.57
C VAL A 6 17.06 -22.72 6.59
N ALA A 7 15.88 -23.33 6.49
CA ALA A 7 14.80 -23.11 7.45
C ALA A 7 15.18 -23.65 8.84
N GLY A 8 15.17 -22.79 9.83
CA GLY A 8 15.29 -23.15 11.24
C GLY A 8 13.95 -23.57 11.86
N PRO A 9 13.92 -23.92 13.17
CA PRO A 9 12.68 -24.27 13.86
C PRO A 9 11.62 -23.15 13.74
N GLY A 10 10.39 -23.52 13.34
CA GLY A 10 9.28 -22.59 13.17
C GLY A 10 9.31 -21.76 11.88
N GLU A 11 10.21 -22.07 10.94
CA GLU A 11 10.42 -21.32 9.70
C GLU A 11 10.11 -22.15 8.46
N LEU A 12 9.87 -21.45 7.37
CA LEU A 12 9.72 -22.00 6.02
C LEU A 12 10.87 -21.49 5.15
N LEU A 13 11.48 -22.37 4.36
CA LEU A 13 12.26 -21.97 3.19
C LEU A 13 11.30 -21.85 2.00
N VAL A 14 11.27 -20.68 1.40
CA VAL A 14 10.40 -20.36 0.26
C VAL A 14 11.28 -20.09 -0.96
N ARG A 15 10.99 -20.80 -2.07
CA ARG A 15 11.45 -20.43 -3.39
C ARG A 15 10.58 -19.25 -3.85
N VAL A 16 11.21 -18.10 -4.08
CA VAL A 16 10.50 -16.89 -4.50
C VAL A 16 10.27 -16.92 -6.01
N HIS A 17 9.04 -16.71 -6.43
CA HIS A 17 8.68 -16.53 -7.84
C HIS A 17 8.38 -15.08 -8.18
N ALA A 18 7.98 -14.28 -7.20
CA ALA A 18 7.70 -12.87 -7.39
C ALA A 18 7.96 -12.07 -6.11
N ALA A 19 8.59 -10.91 -6.26
CA ALA A 19 8.79 -9.93 -5.20
C ALA A 19 8.26 -8.57 -5.65
N ALA A 20 7.28 -8.01 -4.95
CA ALA A 20 6.74 -6.71 -5.31
C ALA A 20 7.59 -5.58 -4.75
N VAL A 21 7.77 -4.54 -5.58
CA VAL A 21 8.46 -3.32 -5.19
C VAL A 21 7.50 -2.38 -4.48
N ASN A 22 7.92 -1.89 -3.34
CA ASN A 22 7.18 -0.95 -2.52
C ASN A 22 8.04 0.28 -2.18
N TYR A 23 7.41 1.40 -1.80
CA TYR A 23 8.18 2.60 -1.45
C TYR A 23 9.12 2.40 -0.25
N PRO A 24 8.78 1.58 0.77
CA PRO A 24 9.73 1.17 1.79
C PRO A 24 11.04 0.59 1.26
N ASP A 25 11.05 -0.14 0.14
CA ASP A 25 12.30 -0.68 -0.44
C ASP A 25 13.26 0.44 -0.84
N VAL A 26 12.73 1.53 -1.42
CA VAL A 26 13.53 2.74 -1.74
C VAL A 26 14.12 3.34 -0.47
N LEU A 27 13.31 3.47 0.59
CA LEU A 27 13.76 4.07 1.84
C LEU A 27 14.76 3.19 2.61
N ILE A 28 14.60 1.87 2.57
CA ILE A 28 15.48 0.91 3.25
C ILE A 28 16.89 0.94 2.65
N ILE A 29 17.01 0.92 1.31
CA ILE A 29 18.33 0.96 0.65
C ILE A 29 19.06 2.28 0.89
N GLU A 30 18.32 3.37 1.14
CA GLU A 30 18.85 4.70 1.45
C GLU A 30 19.05 4.97 2.96
N ASP A 31 18.86 3.97 3.83
CA ASP A 31 18.89 4.11 5.30
C ASP A 31 17.89 5.15 5.88
N LYS A 32 16.81 5.43 5.15
CA LYS A 32 15.78 6.43 5.50
C LYS A 32 14.52 5.81 6.12
N TYR A 33 14.45 4.48 6.19
CA TYR A 33 13.31 3.78 6.80
C TYR A 33 13.55 3.53 8.28
N GLN A 34 12.47 3.36 9.05
CA GLN A 34 12.54 3.10 10.49
C GLN A 34 13.12 1.72 10.84
N PHE A 35 13.04 0.74 9.94
CA PHE A 35 13.69 -0.56 10.06
C PHE A 35 14.93 -0.58 9.19
N LYS A 36 16.05 -1.03 9.76
CA LYS A 36 17.35 -1.09 9.09
C LYS A 36 17.88 -2.51 9.15
N PRO A 37 17.78 -3.28 8.05
CA PRO A 37 18.37 -4.61 8.02
C PRO A 37 19.90 -4.55 8.14
N PRO A 38 20.54 -5.58 8.73
CA PRO A 38 21.99 -5.69 8.70
C PRO A 38 22.49 -5.86 7.26
N ARG A 39 23.60 -5.20 6.93
CA ARG A 39 24.21 -5.31 5.60
C ARG A 39 25.23 -6.48 5.55
N PRO A 40 25.33 -7.20 4.41
CA PRO A 40 24.56 -7.05 3.18
C PRO A 40 23.13 -7.62 3.28
N PHE A 41 22.16 -7.06 2.54
CA PHE A 41 20.80 -7.58 2.45
C PHE A 41 20.25 -7.42 1.02
N ALA A 42 19.27 -8.23 0.65
CA ALA A 42 18.46 -8.03 -0.54
C ALA A 42 17.23 -7.18 -0.18
N PRO A 43 16.79 -6.21 -1.01
CA PRO A 43 15.49 -5.57 -0.86
C PRO A 43 14.34 -6.53 -1.20
N GLY A 44 13.10 -6.03 -1.30
CA GLY A 44 11.91 -6.84 -1.58
C GLY A 44 11.18 -7.22 -0.30
N GLY A 45 10.29 -6.33 0.13
CA GLY A 45 9.55 -6.49 1.40
C GLY A 45 8.27 -7.31 1.29
N GLU A 46 7.89 -7.78 0.09
CA GLU A 46 6.65 -8.51 -0.17
C GLU A 46 6.89 -9.57 -1.24
N VAL A 47 6.53 -10.82 -0.97
CA VAL A 47 6.88 -11.97 -1.83
C VAL A 47 5.72 -12.92 -2.04
N ALA A 48 5.77 -13.64 -3.16
CA ALA A 48 4.99 -14.84 -3.42
C ALA A 48 5.89 -15.94 -3.97
N GLY A 49 5.63 -17.19 -3.56
CA GLY A 49 6.46 -18.31 -3.96
C GLY A 49 5.90 -19.64 -3.50
N GLU A 50 6.76 -20.64 -3.49
CA GLU A 50 6.44 -22.00 -3.06
C GLU A 50 7.32 -22.42 -1.88
N VAL A 51 6.72 -23.08 -0.90
CA VAL A 51 7.45 -23.69 0.21
C VAL A 51 8.33 -24.80 -0.33
N GLU A 52 9.64 -24.67 -0.16
CA GLU A 52 10.62 -25.67 -0.58
C GLU A 52 10.98 -26.62 0.56
N ALA A 53 11.17 -26.07 1.76
CA ALA A 53 11.47 -26.86 2.96
C ALA A 53 10.79 -26.26 4.21
N ILE A 54 10.64 -27.10 5.23
CA ILE A 54 9.93 -26.79 6.45
C ILE A 54 10.86 -27.05 7.62
N GLY A 55 11.01 -26.09 8.51
CA GLY A 55 11.74 -26.23 9.75
C GLY A 55 10.99 -27.03 10.82
N ASP A 56 11.70 -27.45 11.84
CA ASP A 56 11.13 -28.24 12.94
C ASP A 56 9.99 -27.48 13.65
N GLY A 57 8.95 -28.21 14.04
CA GLY A 57 7.79 -27.67 14.78
C GLY A 57 6.81 -26.84 13.96
N VAL A 58 6.95 -26.80 12.64
CA VAL A 58 5.98 -26.15 11.75
C VAL A 58 4.84 -27.11 11.43
N GLU A 59 3.62 -26.67 11.64
CA GLU A 59 2.40 -27.40 11.30
C GLU A 59 1.61 -26.67 10.20
N GLY A 60 0.78 -27.42 9.45
CA GLY A 60 -0.14 -26.87 8.44
C GLY A 60 0.51 -26.52 7.10
N TRP A 61 1.82 -26.67 6.94
CA TRP A 61 2.56 -26.43 5.71
C TRP A 61 3.21 -27.70 5.17
N LYS A 62 3.39 -27.78 3.86
CA LYS A 62 4.17 -28.83 3.17
C LYS A 62 4.89 -28.25 1.97
N ALA A 63 5.97 -28.89 1.53
CA ALA A 63 6.65 -28.54 0.29
C ALA A 63 5.66 -28.50 -0.88
N GLY A 64 5.83 -27.51 -1.77
CA GLY A 64 4.92 -27.21 -2.87
C GLY A 64 3.69 -26.36 -2.50
N ASN A 65 3.48 -26.02 -1.23
CA ASN A 65 2.42 -25.06 -0.89
C ASN A 65 2.76 -23.67 -1.40
N ARG A 66 1.79 -23.04 -2.05
CA ARG A 66 1.91 -21.67 -2.56
C ARG A 66 1.68 -20.68 -1.42
N VAL A 67 2.54 -19.68 -1.33
CA VAL A 67 2.59 -18.77 -0.18
C VAL A 67 2.81 -17.33 -0.61
N ILE A 68 2.22 -16.41 0.15
CA ILE A 68 2.51 -14.98 0.11
C ILE A 68 2.96 -14.54 1.51
N ALA A 69 3.87 -13.58 1.57
CA ALA A 69 4.38 -13.05 2.83
C ALA A 69 4.89 -11.60 2.69
N VAL A 70 4.97 -10.91 3.83
CA VAL A 70 5.55 -9.57 3.93
C VAL A 70 6.72 -9.61 4.92
N PRO A 71 7.90 -10.11 4.50
CA PRO A 71 9.09 -10.23 5.36
C PRO A 71 9.75 -8.88 5.68
N GLY A 72 9.43 -7.82 4.92
CA GLY A 72 10.01 -6.49 5.07
C GLY A 72 11.26 -6.24 4.22
N TRP A 73 12.07 -7.24 3.95
CA TRP A 73 13.24 -7.27 3.05
C TRP A 73 13.62 -8.72 2.72
N GLY A 74 14.57 -8.90 1.82
CA GLY A 74 15.10 -10.22 1.47
C GLY A 74 14.43 -10.91 0.29
N GLY A 75 13.32 -10.37 -0.21
CA GLY A 75 12.51 -11.03 -1.24
C GLY A 75 13.05 -10.95 -2.66
N MET A 76 13.97 -10.03 -2.95
CA MET A 76 14.67 -9.99 -4.26
C MET A 76 15.86 -10.95 -4.23
N ALA A 77 15.55 -12.23 -4.06
CA ALA A 77 16.47 -13.36 -4.05
C ALA A 77 15.70 -14.61 -4.47
N GLU A 78 16.40 -15.63 -4.98
CA GLU A 78 15.80 -16.89 -5.41
C GLU A 78 15.09 -17.62 -4.26
N LYS A 79 15.60 -17.49 -3.04
CA LYS A 79 15.06 -18.13 -1.84
C LYS A 79 15.09 -17.21 -0.63
N ILE A 80 14.10 -17.35 0.22
CA ILE A 80 14.00 -16.62 1.49
C ILE A 80 13.51 -17.54 2.60
N VAL A 81 14.03 -17.34 3.82
CA VAL A 81 13.48 -17.95 5.02
C VAL A 81 12.51 -16.97 5.69
N ILE A 82 11.32 -17.44 6.02
CA ILE A 82 10.29 -16.68 6.70
C ILE A 82 9.71 -17.43 7.89
N PRO A 83 9.27 -16.75 8.97
CA PRO A 83 8.52 -17.40 10.03
C PRO A 83 7.21 -18.00 9.49
N ALA A 84 6.94 -19.29 9.75
CA ALA A 84 5.74 -19.97 9.26
C ALA A 84 4.43 -19.27 9.67
N LYS A 85 4.39 -18.64 10.84
CA LYS A 85 3.26 -17.84 11.33
C LYS A 85 2.96 -16.57 10.53
N SER A 86 3.94 -16.08 9.74
CA SER A 86 3.81 -14.90 8.90
C SER A 86 3.45 -15.25 7.45
N ALA A 87 3.49 -16.53 7.12
CA ALA A 87 3.16 -17.06 5.82
C ALA A 87 1.63 -17.19 5.67
N ILE A 88 1.12 -16.78 4.50
CA ILE A 88 -0.31 -16.84 4.17
C ILE A 88 -0.46 -17.68 2.91
N PRO A 89 -1.34 -18.70 2.89
CA PRO A 89 -1.57 -19.47 1.67
C PRO A 89 -2.05 -18.56 0.52
N LEU A 90 -1.42 -18.68 -0.65
CA LEU A 90 -1.91 -18.03 -1.87
C LEU A 90 -3.11 -18.82 -2.40
N PRO A 91 -4.32 -18.24 -2.45
CA PRO A 91 -5.52 -18.98 -2.80
C PRO A 91 -5.60 -19.31 -4.30
N GLY A 92 -6.16 -20.49 -4.61
CA GLY A 92 -6.52 -20.91 -5.95
C GLY A 92 -5.37 -20.89 -6.95
N GLU A 93 -5.70 -20.60 -8.19
CA GLU A 93 -4.77 -20.51 -9.34
C GLU A 93 -4.24 -19.07 -9.56
N ARG A 94 -4.30 -18.21 -8.54
CA ARG A 94 -3.81 -16.83 -8.64
C ARG A 94 -2.32 -16.83 -9.00
N SER A 95 -1.88 -15.92 -9.87
CA SER A 95 -0.47 -15.83 -10.23
C SER A 95 0.39 -15.41 -9.02
N PHE A 96 1.66 -15.80 -8.98
CA PHE A 96 2.59 -15.32 -7.95
C PHE A 96 2.79 -13.80 -8.05
N THR A 97 2.73 -13.26 -9.26
CA THR A 97 2.84 -11.82 -9.52
C THR A 97 1.69 -11.05 -8.85
N ASP A 98 0.45 -11.54 -8.99
CA ASP A 98 -0.71 -10.91 -8.32
C ASP A 98 -0.65 -11.12 -6.80
N GLY A 99 -0.24 -12.31 -6.36
CA GLY A 99 -0.06 -12.62 -4.93
C GLY A 99 0.95 -11.71 -4.25
N ALA A 100 2.11 -11.48 -4.89
CA ALA A 100 3.13 -10.57 -4.37
C ALA A 100 2.67 -9.09 -4.35
N ALA A 101 1.69 -8.71 -5.17
CA ALA A 101 1.21 -7.33 -5.27
C ALA A 101 0.07 -6.97 -4.30
N LEU A 102 -0.43 -7.93 -3.51
CA LEU A 102 -1.68 -7.78 -2.74
C LEU A 102 -1.46 -7.25 -1.32
N LEU A 103 -0.68 -7.97 -0.49
CA LEU A 103 -0.79 -7.82 0.96
C LEU A 103 -0.39 -6.45 1.46
N LEU A 104 0.77 -5.95 1.10
CA LEU A 104 1.29 -4.71 1.68
C LEU A 104 0.39 -3.52 1.35
N THR A 105 -0.10 -3.44 0.13
CA THR A 105 -0.94 -2.33 -0.32
C THR A 105 -2.37 -2.44 0.18
N TYR A 106 -3.00 -3.58 0.02
CA TYR A 106 -4.42 -3.74 0.39
C TYR A 106 -4.61 -3.92 1.89
N ALA A 107 -3.71 -4.61 2.60
CA ALA A 107 -3.83 -4.72 4.05
C ALA A 107 -3.53 -3.39 4.76
N THR A 108 -2.60 -2.58 4.23
CA THR A 108 -2.43 -1.19 4.69
C THR A 108 -3.71 -0.38 4.47
N SER A 109 -4.31 -0.48 3.28
CA SER A 109 -5.46 0.35 2.92
C SER A 109 -6.75 -0.09 3.60
N ILE A 110 -6.99 -1.39 3.81
CA ILE A 110 -8.16 -1.85 4.56
C ILE A 110 -8.06 -1.43 6.04
N HIS A 111 -6.89 -1.59 6.68
CA HIS A 111 -6.66 -1.09 8.03
C HIS A 111 -6.86 0.43 8.12
N ALA A 112 -6.32 1.17 7.13
CA ALA A 112 -6.49 2.62 7.07
C ALA A 112 -7.97 3.01 6.99
N LEU A 113 -8.70 2.47 6.02
CA LEU A 113 -10.07 2.91 5.72
C LEU A 113 -11.08 2.36 6.71
N TYR A 114 -10.98 1.09 7.10
CA TYR A 114 -12.02 0.44 7.91
C TYR A 114 -11.81 0.67 9.40
N ASP A 115 -10.58 0.57 9.91
CA ASP A 115 -10.30 0.74 11.34
C ASP A 115 -10.01 2.20 11.70
N ARG A 116 -9.04 2.83 11.00
CA ARG A 116 -8.58 4.18 11.34
C ARG A 116 -9.53 5.24 10.80
N GLY A 117 -9.98 5.07 9.56
CA GLY A 117 -10.90 5.96 8.87
C GLY A 117 -12.36 5.75 9.26
N ARG A 118 -12.73 4.55 9.71
CA ARG A 118 -14.12 4.14 9.98
C ARG A 118 -15.05 4.54 8.82
N LEU A 119 -14.56 4.31 7.59
CA LEU A 119 -15.28 4.67 6.38
C LEU A 119 -16.58 3.87 6.27
N GLU A 120 -17.69 4.55 6.00
CA GLU A 120 -19.01 3.96 5.86
C GLU A 120 -19.58 4.18 4.45
N ALA A 121 -20.57 3.37 4.09
CA ALA A 121 -21.29 3.53 2.83
C ALA A 121 -21.96 4.92 2.74
N GLY A 122 -21.90 5.53 1.55
CA GLY A 122 -22.43 6.87 1.29
C GLY A 122 -21.51 8.02 1.68
N GLN A 123 -20.47 7.79 2.46
CA GLN A 123 -19.48 8.80 2.79
C GLN A 123 -18.56 9.12 1.61
N THR A 124 -17.93 10.31 1.60
CA THR A 124 -16.95 10.71 0.60
C THR A 124 -15.54 10.44 1.09
N LEU A 125 -14.79 9.64 0.31
CA LEU A 125 -13.36 9.39 0.44
C LEU A 125 -12.59 10.25 -0.56
N LEU A 126 -11.65 11.09 -0.09
CA LEU A 126 -10.63 11.71 -0.92
C LEU A 126 -9.33 10.90 -0.82
N ALA A 127 -8.90 10.28 -1.90
CA ALA A 127 -7.65 9.55 -1.97
C ALA A 127 -6.59 10.36 -2.72
N LEU A 128 -5.53 10.79 -2.04
CA LEU A 128 -4.36 11.41 -2.66
C LEU A 128 -3.45 10.32 -3.24
N GLY A 129 -2.70 10.66 -4.31
CA GLY A 129 -1.81 9.69 -4.95
C GLY A 129 -2.53 8.42 -5.40
N ALA A 130 -3.78 8.55 -5.80
CA ALA A 130 -4.75 7.48 -6.02
C ALA A 130 -4.36 6.46 -7.11
N ALA A 131 -3.33 6.71 -7.90
CA ALA A 131 -2.84 5.79 -8.92
C ALA A 131 -1.62 4.96 -8.47
N GLY A 132 -1.04 5.21 -7.30
CA GLY A 132 -0.02 4.35 -6.72
C GLY A 132 -0.60 3.07 -6.13
N GLY A 133 0.25 2.11 -5.73
CA GLY A 133 -0.22 0.81 -5.21
C GLY A 133 -1.22 0.93 -4.06
N VAL A 134 -0.88 1.64 -2.99
CA VAL A 134 -1.81 1.88 -1.86
C VAL A 134 -2.98 2.79 -2.25
N GLY A 135 -2.78 3.69 -3.23
CA GLY A 135 -3.83 4.59 -3.71
C GLY A 135 -4.92 3.85 -4.48
N LEU A 136 -4.56 2.98 -5.43
CA LEU A 136 -5.52 2.13 -6.15
C LEU A 136 -6.24 1.18 -5.19
N ALA A 137 -5.51 0.58 -4.24
CA ALA A 137 -6.12 -0.25 -3.21
C ALA A 137 -7.16 0.53 -2.38
N ALA A 138 -6.86 1.80 -2.04
CA ALA A 138 -7.82 2.65 -1.32
C ALA A 138 -9.06 2.99 -2.18
N VAL A 139 -8.89 3.22 -3.48
CA VAL A 139 -10.01 3.44 -4.41
C VAL A 139 -10.92 2.22 -4.44
N GLU A 140 -10.37 1.04 -4.73
CA GLU A 140 -11.16 -0.19 -4.83
C GLU A 140 -11.83 -0.57 -3.51
N LEU A 141 -11.12 -0.48 -2.39
CA LEU A 141 -11.68 -0.76 -1.05
C LEU A 141 -12.75 0.26 -0.64
N GLY A 142 -12.56 1.54 -0.98
CA GLY A 142 -13.57 2.58 -0.77
C GLY A 142 -14.84 2.27 -1.56
N LYS A 143 -14.72 1.86 -2.82
CA LYS A 143 -15.84 1.40 -3.65
C LYS A 143 -16.48 0.14 -3.10
N ALA A 144 -15.67 -0.82 -2.68
CA ALA A 144 -16.15 -2.04 -2.03
C ALA A 144 -16.95 -1.75 -0.75
N LYS A 145 -16.61 -0.68 -0.03
CA LYS A 145 -17.34 -0.23 1.16
C LYS A 145 -18.63 0.54 0.84
N GLY A 146 -18.83 0.94 -0.43
CA GLY A 146 -19.98 1.75 -0.86
C GLY A 146 -19.79 3.26 -0.69
N ALA A 147 -18.55 3.73 -0.56
CA ALA A 147 -18.25 5.15 -0.49
C ALA A 147 -18.25 5.82 -1.89
N ARG A 148 -18.48 7.13 -1.91
CA ARG A 148 -18.14 7.99 -3.05
C ARG A 148 -16.63 8.24 -3.01
N VAL A 149 -15.91 7.87 -4.05
CA VAL A 149 -14.45 7.99 -4.10
C VAL A 149 -14.03 9.08 -5.07
N VAL A 150 -13.34 10.10 -4.55
CA VAL A 150 -12.67 11.18 -5.28
C VAL A 150 -11.18 10.85 -5.31
N ALA A 151 -10.65 10.56 -6.49
CA ALA A 151 -9.26 10.17 -6.67
C ALA A 151 -8.42 11.34 -7.16
N ALA A 152 -7.46 11.78 -6.37
CA ALA A 152 -6.55 12.87 -6.70
C ALA A 152 -5.19 12.33 -7.17
N VAL A 153 -4.77 12.73 -8.36
CA VAL A 153 -3.59 12.20 -9.08
C VAL A 153 -2.79 13.30 -9.77
N SER A 154 -1.62 12.98 -10.34
CA SER A 154 -0.70 13.96 -10.92
C SER A 154 -0.64 13.96 -12.46
N SER A 155 -1.47 13.16 -13.14
CA SER A 155 -1.57 13.16 -14.62
C SER A 155 -2.88 12.54 -15.09
N ASP A 156 -3.26 12.80 -16.34
CA ASP A 156 -4.46 12.24 -16.97
C ASP A 156 -4.37 10.71 -17.11
N GLU A 157 -3.20 10.15 -17.39
CA GLU A 157 -2.99 8.71 -17.43
C GLU A 157 -3.29 8.06 -16.07
N LYS A 158 -2.83 8.68 -14.99
CA LYS A 158 -3.10 8.25 -13.62
C LYS A 158 -4.59 8.42 -13.27
N ALA A 159 -5.26 9.47 -13.78
CA ALA A 159 -6.69 9.66 -13.61
C ALA A 159 -7.49 8.55 -14.31
N ALA A 160 -7.10 8.18 -15.53
CA ALA A 160 -7.71 7.05 -16.23
C ALA A 160 -7.56 5.73 -15.46
N ALA A 161 -6.39 5.48 -14.87
CA ALA A 161 -6.15 4.29 -14.04
C ALA A 161 -7.03 4.26 -12.77
N ALA A 162 -7.14 5.40 -12.06
CA ALA A 162 -8.00 5.51 -10.89
C ALA A 162 -9.50 5.36 -11.25
N LYS A 163 -9.90 5.86 -12.43
CA LYS A 163 -11.26 5.67 -12.94
C LYS A 163 -11.57 4.22 -13.25
N GLN A 164 -10.62 3.50 -13.87
CA GLN A 164 -10.74 2.05 -14.10
C GLN A 164 -10.85 1.25 -12.79
N ALA A 165 -10.17 1.70 -11.72
CA ALA A 165 -10.28 1.12 -10.39
C ALA A 165 -11.59 1.45 -9.67
N GLY A 166 -12.48 2.25 -10.29
CA GLY A 166 -13.81 2.53 -9.81
C GLY A 166 -14.01 3.91 -9.15
N ALA A 167 -13.04 4.84 -9.22
CA ALA A 167 -13.24 6.19 -8.71
C ALA A 167 -14.45 6.87 -9.36
N ASP A 168 -15.31 7.50 -8.55
CA ASP A 168 -16.48 8.24 -9.04
C ASP A 168 -16.05 9.54 -9.73
N GLU A 169 -15.03 10.19 -9.16
CA GLU A 169 -14.46 11.44 -9.68
C GLU A 169 -12.93 11.40 -9.63
N THR A 170 -12.28 12.07 -10.57
CA THR A 170 -10.82 12.19 -10.61
C THR A 170 -10.40 13.64 -10.70
N ILE A 171 -9.34 14.00 -9.97
CA ILE A 171 -8.73 15.32 -9.97
C ILE A 171 -7.29 15.20 -10.42
N VAL A 172 -6.88 15.96 -11.41
CA VAL A 172 -5.47 16.11 -11.76
C VAL A 172 -4.93 17.36 -11.08
N TYR A 173 -4.02 17.19 -10.12
CA TYR A 173 -3.40 18.28 -9.40
C TYR A 173 -1.99 18.57 -9.93
N PRO A 174 -1.53 19.84 -9.86
CA PRO A 174 -0.20 20.22 -10.30
C PRO A 174 0.90 19.67 -9.39
N HIS A 175 2.12 19.61 -9.90
CA HIS A 175 3.29 19.28 -9.10
C HIS A 175 3.73 20.47 -8.24
N GLY A 176 4.06 20.19 -6.96
CA GLY A 176 4.70 21.17 -6.09
C GLY A 176 6.19 21.40 -6.43
N PRO A 177 6.87 22.28 -5.69
CA PRO A 177 6.40 22.96 -4.50
C PRO A 177 5.36 24.05 -4.80
N PHE A 178 4.50 24.37 -3.82
CA PHE A 178 3.46 25.40 -3.95
C PHE A 178 3.77 26.61 -3.07
N ASP A 179 3.61 27.79 -3.63
CA ASP A 179 3.46 29.02 -2.86
C ASP A 179 2.08 29.09 -2.18
N ARG A 180 1.83 30.17 -1.45
CA ARG A 180 0.57 30.36 -0.73
C ARG A 180 -0.67 30.37 -1.62
N ASP A 181 -0.56 30.91 -2.83
CA ASP A 181 -1.70 30.98 -3.74
C ASP A 181 -1.90 29.66 -4.47
N GLY A 182 -0.84 28.95 -4.80
CA GLY A 182 -0.90 27.57 -5.29
C GLY A 182 -1.57 26.62 -4.30
N GLN A 183 -1.24 26.73 -3.00
CA GLN A 183 -1.91 25.95 -1.96
C GLN A 183 -3.40 26.29 -1.81
N LYS A 184 -3.79 27.58 -1.93
CA LYS A 184 -5.21 27.97 -1.92
C LYS A 184 -5.95 27.42 -3.13
N SER A 185 -5.35 27.51 -4.33
CA SER A 185 -5.92 27.00 -5.55
C SER A 185 -6.11 25.47 -5.48
N LEU A 186 -5.12 24.74 -4.95
CA LEU A 186 -5.22 23.31 -4.74
C LEU A 186 -6.29 22.95 -3.70
N ALA A 187 -6.41 23.72 -2.62
CA ALA A 187 -7.47 23.52 -1.63
C ALA A 187 -8.87 23.76 -2.22
N GLN A 188 -9.00 24.75 -3.12
CA GLN A 188 -10.28 25.00 -3.81
C GLN A 188 -10.61 23.85 -4.76
N LEU A 189 -9.64 23.36 -5.53
CA LEU A 189 -9.80 22.20 -6.41
C LEU A 189 -10.33 20.98 -5.65
N PHE A 190 -9.76 20.68 -4.49
CA PHE A 190 -10.22 19.56 -3.64
C PHE A 190 -11.64 19.81 -3.10
N LYS A 191 -11.95 21.03 -2.63
CA LYS A 191 -13.29 21.38 -2.13
C LYS A 191 -14.37 21.23 -3.20
N ASP A 192 -14.09 21.69 -4.42
CA ASP A 192 -15.04 21.61 -5.52
C ASP A 192 -15.38 20.15 -5.85
N ALA A 193 -14.38 19.28 -5.84
CA ALA A 193 -14.54 17.87 -6.15
C ALA A 193 -15.23 17.06 -5.03
N VAL A 194 -14.89 17.30 -3.76
CA VAL A 194 -15.55 16.57 -2.66
C VAL A 194 -16.96 17.07 -2.38
N GLY A 195 -17.26 18.32 -2.77
CA GLY A 195 -18.56 18.94 -2.57
C GLY A 195 -18.72 19.63 -1.21
N PRO A 196 -19.93 20.18 -0.93
CA PRO A 196 -20.15 21.09 0.20
C PRO A 196 -20.02 20.43 1.58
N GLU A 197 -20.27 19.15 1.70
CA GLU A 197 -20.11 18.41 2.97
C GLU A 197 -18.65 18.15 3.29
N GLY A 198 -17.78 18.16 2.29
CA GLY A 198 -16.36 17.82 2.42
C GLY A 198 -16.07 16.32 2.36
N ALA A 199 -14.78 15.96 2.52
CA ALA A 199 -14.34 14.57 2.57
C ALA A 199 -14.50 14.01 3.99
N HIS A 200 -15.28 12.98 4.18
CA HIS A 200 -15.44 12.29 5.47
C HIS A 200 -14.16 11.56 5.87
N VAL A 201 -13.46 11.00 4.88
CA VAL A 201 -12.15 10.39 5.05
C VAL A 201 -11.19 10.92 3.98
N ILE A 202 -10.00 11.32 4.40
CA ILE A 202 -8.90 11.68 3.50
C ILE A 202 -7.80 10.64 3.68
N TYR A 203 -7.42 9.97 2.59
CA TYR A 203 -6.35 8.98 2.55
C TYR A 203 -5.10 9.62 1.94
N ASP A 204 -4.07 9.87 2.76
CA ASP A 204 -2.86 10.58 2.33
C ASP A 204 -1.60 9.70 2.40
N PRO A 205 -1.19 9.08 1.28
CA PRO A 205 0.10 8.43 1.12
C PRO A 205 1.15 9.36 0.48
N VAL A 206 0.88 10.67 0.34
CA VAL A 206 1.71 11.63 -0.41
C VAL A 206 2.48 12.57 0.52
N GLY A 207 1.78 13.21 1.46
CA GLY A 207 2.35 14.17 2.39
C GLY A 207 2.78 15.50 1.76
N GLY A 208 3.79 16.15 2.34
CA GLY A 208 4.34 17.40 1.85
C GLY A 208 3.32 18.53 1.76
N ASP A 209 3.45 19.34 0.71
CA ASP A 209 2.60 20.52 0.47
C ASP A 209 1.15 20.17 0.10
N TYR A 210 0.82 18.91 -0.13
CA TYR A 210 -0.54 18.46 -0.46
C TYR A 210 -1.43 18.28 0.78
N THR A 211 -0.83 18.04 1.96
CA THR A 211 -1.54 17.71 3.20
C THR A 211 -2.45 18.86 3.68
N GLU A 212 -1.94 20.08 3.77
CA GLU A 212 -2.76 21.23 4.24
C GLU A 212 -3.92 21.53 3.29
N PRO A 213 -3.74 21.65 1.95
CA PRO A 213 -4.84 21.81 1.02
C PRO A 213 -5.92 20.72 1.15
N ALA A 214 -5.52 19.46 1.30
CA ALA A 214 -6.46 18.36 1.48
C ALA A 214 -7.21 18.48 2.82
N LEU A 215 -6.53 18.78 3.93
CA LEU A 215 -7.18 18.97 5.23
C LEU A 215 -8.24 20.10 5.19
N ARG A 216 -8.06 21.13 4.36
CA ARG A 216 -9.02 22.23 4.21
C ARG A 216 -10.36 21.82 3.59
N CYS A 217 -10.44 20.66 2.94
CA CYS A 217 -11.68 20.12 2.39
C CYS A 217 -12.29 18.99 3.25
N ILE A 218 -11.76 18.74 4.45
CA ILE A 218 -12.30 17.71 5.34
C ILE A 218 -13.72 18.08 5.80
N ALA A 219 -14.57 17.07 5.95
CA ALA A 219 -15.90 17.22 6.52
C ALA A 219 -15.82 17.52 8.04
N TRP A 220 -16.94 17.96 8.61
CA TRP A 220 -17.09 18.02 10.06
C TRP A 220 -16.93 16.62 10.66
N GLU A 221 -16.10 16.49 11.71
CA GLU A 221 -15.73 15.21 12.35
C GLU A 221 -15.09 14.18 11.39
N GLY A 222 -14.55 14.64 10.27
CA GLY A 222 -13.87 13.79 9.29
C GLY A 222 -12.52 13.27 9.82
N ARG A 223 -11.95 12.30 9.11
CA ARG A 223 -10.69 11.63 9.47
C ARG A 223 -9.63 11.79 8.40
N TYR A 224 -8.51 12.36 8.78
CA TYR A 224 -7.34 12.48 7.94
C TYR A 224 -6.36 11.36 8.23
N LEU A 225 -6.12 10.46 7.27
CA LEU A 225 -5.28 9.27 7.44
C LEU A 225 -3.88 9.53 6.91
N VAL A 226 -2.89 9.56 7.80
CA VAL A 226 -1.48 9.70 7.46
C VAL A 226 -0.90 8.32 7.16
N VAL A 227 -0.70 8.01 5.87
CA VAL A 227 -0.24 6.69 5.39
C VAL A 227 1.24 6.74 5.00
N GLY A 228 1.69 7.86 4.43
CA GLY A 228 3.08 8.05 4.02
C GLY A 228 3.34 9.46 3.55
N PHE A 229 4.61 9.79 3.31
CA PHE A 229 5.01 11.14 2.94
C PHE A 229 6.20 11.18 1.96
N PRO A 230 6.10 10.50 0.81
CA PRO A 230 7.15 10.58 -0.20
C PRO A 230 7.38 11.99 -0.75
N ALA A 231 6.40 12.89 -0.65
CA ALA A 231 6.57 14.31 -0.98
C ALA A 231 7.18 15.14 0.16
N GLY A 232 7.51 14.52 1.29
CA GLY A 232 8.08 15.14 2.48
C GLY A 232 7.13 15.10 3.68
N ILE A 233 7.70 15.22 4.87
CA ILE A 233 6.91 15.28 6.12
C ILE A 233 6.17 16.62 6.17
N PRO A 234 4.83 16.63 6.22
CA PRO A 234 4.07 17.87 6.19
C PRO A 234 4.14 18.62 7.51
N ARG A 235 3.96 19.92 7.44
CA ARG A 235 3.70 20.78 8.61
C ARG A 235 2.19 21.04 8.67
N LEU A 236 1.54 20.54 9.71
CA LEU A 236 0.10 20.66 9.87
C LEU A 236 -0.27 21.84 10.77
N PRO A 237 -1.04 22.82 10.28
CA PRO A 237 -1.60 23.86 11.13
C PRO A 237 -2.75 23.29 11.98
N LEU A 238 -2.48 22.96 13.25
CA LEU A 238 -3.40 22.27 14.15
C LEU A 238 -4.73 23.00 14.40
N ASN A 239 -4.77 24.33 14.20
CA ASN A 239 -6.02 25.08 14.27
C ASN A 239 -7.08 24.61 13.26
N LEU A 240 -6.67 23.98 12.14
CA LEU A 240 -7.62 23.43 11.17
C LEU A 240 -8.38 22.23 11.76
N THR A 241 -7.75 21.43 12.60
CA THR A 241 -8.42 20.29 13.24
C THR A 241 -9.51 20.77 14.22
N LEU A 242 -9.23 21.85 14.99
CA LEU A 242 -10.21 22.46 15.88
C LEU A 242 -11.41 23.00 15.09
N LEU A 243 -11.18 23.69 13.97
CA LEU A 243 -12.25 24.32 13.18
C LEU A 243 -13.21 23.31 12.51
N LYS A 244 -12.79 22.05 12.37
CA LYS A 244 -13.57 20.98 11.76
C LYS A 244 -13.90 19.86 12.74
N SER A 245 -13.46 19.95 14.00
CA SER A 245 -13.58 18.86 14.99
C SER A 245 -13.07 17.52 14.45
N CYS A 246 -12.07 17.55 13.56
CA CYS A 246 -11.62 16.38 12.81
C CYS A 246 -10.41 15.69 13.48
N ASP A 247 -10.26 14.40 13.18
CA ASP A 247 -9.15 13.58 13.64
C ASP A 247 -8.01 13.52 12.60
N VAL A 248 -6.76 13.53 13.09
CA VAL A 248 -5.58 13.15 12.29
C VAL A 248 -5.06 11.82 12.81
N CYS A 249 -5.16 10.79 11.99
CA CYS A 249 -4.92 9.40 12.37
C CYS A 249 -3.69 8.84 11.65
N GLY A 250 -2.68 8.40 12.40
CA GLY A 250 -1.56 7.62 11.84
C GLY A 250 -2.00 6.23 11.43
N VAL A 251 -1.44 5.75 10.31
CA VAL A 251 -1.67 4.40 9.78
C VAL A 251 -0.32 3.68 9.74
N PHE A 252 -0.18 2.60 10.53
CA PHE A 252 1.00 1.76 10.53
C PHE A 252 0.61 0.29 10.59
N TRP A 253 0.23 -0.24 9.43
CA TRP A 253 -0.27 -1.61 9.31
C TRP A 253 0.69 -2.68 9.86
N GLY A 254 1.99 -2.60 9.58
CA GLY A 254 2.94 -3.60 10.07
C GLY A 254 2.97 -3.73 11.60
N ALA A 255 2.88 -2.60 12.32
CA ALA A 255 2.77 -2.61 13.77
C ALA A 255 1.41 -3.12 14.25
N PHE A 256 0.33 -2.79 13.54
CA PHE A 256 -1.01 -3.31 13.81
C PHE A 256 -1.04 -4.84 13.66
N ALA A 257 -0.56 -5.37 12.53
CA ALA A 257 -0.55 -6.80 12.24
C ALA A 257 0.23 -7.61 13.30
N ALA A 258 1.33 -7.04 13.82
CA ALA A 258 2.13 -7.67 14.88
C ALA A 258 1.43 -7.62 16.26
N ARG A 259 0.64 -6.56 16.55
CA ARG A 259 -0.04 -6.36 17.84
C ARG A 259 -1.38 -7.06 17.92
N ASP A 260 -2.10 -7.15 16.80
CA ASP A 260 -3.39 -7.84 16.71
C ASP A 260 -3.43 -8.77 15.47
N PRO A 261 -2.75 -9.93 15.55
CA PRO A 261 -2.72 -10.90 14.47
C PRO A 261 -4.12 -11.43 14.10
N LYS A 262 -5.04 -11.48 15.07
CA LYS A 262 -6.41 -11.96 14.84
C LYS A 262 -7.20 -10.98 13.98
N ALA A 263 -7.16 -9.69 14.29
CA ALA A 263 -7.81 -8.67 13.47
C ALA A 263 -7.17 -8.59 12.09
N ASN A 264 -5.82 -8.69 12.00
CA ASN A 264 -5.13 -8.75 10.71
C ASN A 264 -5.56 -9.97 9.87
N ALA A 265 -5.72 -11.14 10.47
CA ALA A 265 -6.21 -12.33 9.77
C ALA A 265 -7.64 -12.14 9.24
N ALA A 266 -8.51 -11.45 9.97
CA ALA A 266 -9.84 -11.09 9.51
C ALA A 266 -9.80 -10.14 8.29
N HIS A 267 -8.89 -9.16 8.29
CA HIS A 267 -8.67 -8.30 7.13
C HIS A 267 -8.17 -9.09 5.91
N VAL A 268 -7.23 -10.00 6.10
CA VAL A 268 -6.72 -10.84 5.00
C VAL A 268 -7.84 -11.72 4.42
N ALA A 269 -8.68 -12.31 5.26
CA ALA A 269 -9.82 -13.10 4.83
C ALA A 269 -10.82 -12.24 4.02
N GLU A 270 -11.10 -11.02 4.46
CA GLU A 270 -11.96 -10.08 3.72
C GLU A 270 -11.33 -9.65 2.39
N LEU A 271 -10.03 -9.42 2.35
CA LEU A 271 -9.32 -9.13 1.10
C LEU A 271 -9.42 -10.29 0.11
N PHE A 272 -9.26 -11.52 0.54
CA PHE A 272 -9.41 -12.69 -0.33
C PHE A 272 -10.84 -12.82 -0.84
N ARG A 273 -11.84 -12.61 0.02
CA ARG A 273 -13.24 -12.61 -0.37
C ARG A 273 -13.52 -11.54 -1.46
N LEU A 274 -13.06 -10.31 -1.25
CA LEU A 274 -13.21 -9.22 -2.22
C LEU A 274 -12.48 -9.50 -3.54
N TRP A 275 -11.31 -10.16 -3.46
CA TRP A 275 -10.53 -10.55 -4.62
C TRP A 275 -11.22 -11.66 -5.42
N ASP A 276 -11.80 -12.65 -4.75
CA ASP A 276 -12.57 -13.72 -5.39
C ASP A 276 -13.86 -13.20 -6.04
N GLU A 277 -14.49 -12.20 -5.43
CA GLU A 277 -15.65 -11.50 -6.01
C GLU A 277 -15.29 -10.54 -7.16
N GLY A 278 -14.00 -10.35 -7.46
CA GLY A 278 -13.54 -9.41 -8.49
C GLY A 278 -13.74 -7.93 -8.12
N ARG A 279 -13.94 -7.63 -6.85
CA ARG A 279 -14.14 -6.27 -6.33
C ARG A 279 -12.85 -5.53 -6.05
N ILE A 280 -11.75 -6.25 -5.92
CA ILE A 280 -10.38 -5.74 -5.88
C ILE A 280 -9.52 -6.55 -6.85
N SER A 281 -8.52 -5.90 -7.45
CA SER A 281 -7.60 -6.54 -8.39
C SER A 281 -6.25 -5.83 -8.38
N PRO A 282 -5.21 -6.41 -7.76
CA PRO A 282 -3.89 -5.79 -7.75
C PRO A 282 -3.40 -5.47 -9.15
N ARG A 283 -3.22 -4.19 -9.45
CA ARG A 283 -2.74 -3.76 -10.77
C ARG A 283 -1.23 -3.82 -10.83
N VAL A 284 -0.68 -4.81 -11.51
CA VAL A 284 0.75 -4.89 -11.85
C VAL A 284 0.95 -4.20 -13.20
N SER A 285 1.73 -3.12 -13.22
CA SER A 285 1.96 -2.32 -14.44
C SER A 285 3.20 -2.76 -15.22
N ALA A 286 4.19 -3.35 -14.55
CA ALA A 286 5.36 -3.90 -15.19
C ALA A 286 6.01 -4.98 -14.32
N THR A 287 6.69 -5.91 -14.99
CA THR A 287 7.53 -6.92 -14.37
C THR A 287 8.98 -6.74 -14.80
N TYR A 288 9.91 -7.10 -13.93
CA TYR A 288 11.36 -7.05 -14.16
C TYR A 288 11.96 -8.38 -13.73
N PRO A 289 12.90 -8.97 -14.50
CA PRO A 289 13.66 -10.11 -14.00
C PRO A 289 14.55 -9.69 -12.83
N LEU A 290 15.01 -10.65 -12.03
CA LEU A 290 15.77 -10.40 -10.79
C LEU A 290 16.99 -9.50 -11.03
N GLU A 291 17.73 -9.71 -12.13
CA GLU A 291 18.92 -8.96 -12.50
C GLU A 291 18.64 -7.46 -12.75
N ARG A 292 17.37 -7.14 -13.03
CA ARG A 292 16.90 -5.77 -13.25
C ARG A 292 16.08 -5.21 -12.08
N GLY A 293 16.11 -5.86 -10.93
CA GLY A 293 15.40 -5.42 -9.73
C GLY A 293 15.76 -3.99 -9.29
N GLY A 294 17.03 -3.60 -9.49
CA GLY A 294 17.46 -2.22 -9.24
C GLY A 294 16.77 -1.17 -10.12
N GLU A 295 16.44 -1.50 -11.39
CA GLU A 295 15.66 -0.62 -12.26
C GLU A 295 14.21 -0.46 -11.78
N ALA A 296 13.61 -1.55 -11.28
CA ALA A 296 12.27 -1.49 -10.70
C ALA A 296 12.22 -0.57 -9.47
N ILE A 297 13.23 -0.63 -8.59
CA ILE A 297 13.35 0.27 -7.43
C ILE A 297 13.57 1.73 -7.89
N ALA A 298 14.41 1.95 -8.90
CA ALA A 298 14.63 3.29 -9.46
C ALA A 298 13.34 3.89 -10.07
N ALA A 299 12.56 3.09 -10.79
CA ALA A 299 11.27 3.51 -11.33
C ALA A 299 10.26 3.88 -10.22
N MET A 300 10.25 3.12 -9.12
CA MET A 300 9.45 3.44 -7.93
C MET A 300 9.92 4.77 -7.30
N ALA A 301 11.20 4.98 -7.14
CA ALA A 301 11.78 6.22 -6.61
C ALA A 301 11.42 7.45 -7.47
N ALA A 302 11.37 7.29 -8.80
CA ALA A 302 10.97 8.34 -9.75
C ALA A 302 9.47 8.69 -9.71
N ARG A 303 8.63 7.95 -8.96
CA ARG A 303 7.17 8.17 -8.80
C ARG A 303 6.37 8.14 -10.11
N GLN A 304 6.89 7.45 -11.12
CA GLN A 304 6.25 7.31 -12.43
C GLN A 304 5.33 6.09 -12.53
N VAL A 305 5.25 5.30 -11.46
CA VAL A 305 4.54 4.03 -11.41
C VAL A 305 3.03 4.23 -11.24
N ILE A 306 2.25 3.44 -11.98
CA ILE A 306 0.81 3.25 -11.77
C ILE A 306 0.60 1.85 -11.21
N GLY A 307 0.03 1.72 -10.01
CA GLY A 307 -0.13 0.42 -9.34
C GLY A 307 1.19 -0.13 -8.79
N LYS A 308 1.54 -1.36 -9.17
CA LYS A 308 2.67 -2.13 -8.64
C LYS A 308 3.69 -2.49 -9.71
N LEU A 309 4.94 -2.54 -9.30
CA LEU A 309 6.02 -3.19 -10.03
C LEU A 309 6.37 -4.49 -9.33
N VAL A 310 6.67 -5.53 -10.08
CA VAL A 310 7.02 -6.85 -9.54
C VAL A 310 8.32 -7.34 -10.18
N VAL A 311 9.22 -7.83 -9.36
CA VAL A 311 10.41 -8.57 -9.78
C VAL A 311 10.03 -10.04 -9.88
N THR A 312 10.18 -10.64 -11.06
CA THR A 312 9.97 -12.07 -11.28
C THR A 312 11.28 -12.83 -11.13
N ILE A 313 11.21 -14.01 -10.54
CA ILE A 313 12.36 -14.85 -10.20
C ILE A 313 12.04 -16.26 -10.69
N ASP A 314 12.84 -16.75 -11.63
CA ASP A 314 12.69 -18.07 -12.28
C ASP A 314 13.38 -19.19 -11.49
#